data_6522efdd5d51d569cf5021ac894aa0d0
#
_entry.id   6522efdd5d51d569cf5021ac894aa0d0
#
_cell.length_a   1.000
_cell.length_b   1.000
_cell.length_c   1.000
_cell.angle_alpha   90.00
_cell.angle_beta   90.00
_cell.angle_gamma   90.00
#
_symmetry.space_group_name_H-M   'P 1'
#
loop_
_entity.id
_entity.type
_entity.pdbx_description
1 polymer ?
#
loop_
_entity_poly.entity_id
_entity_poly.type
_entity_poly.pdbx_seq_one_letter_code
_entity_poly.pdbx_strand_id
1 'polypeptide(L)'
;MNKKIIIFLLALSMIAYIEVKSDDGLKIKVLNETELTDMLRGSCIQSTRSCDANPSIKLIKEAIKSGKKFKMISVDDFPNDGIVVAVQGIGGGGPWEHVIERTKSQGLEVLPDSERNNMVVDLISDFLGKEVTAIIRSEAAEATATALLVAAERNIPILDAGITGRAVPEVQQSIPWISGIASIPTAIISPWGDEIIIKHAIDEYRVEDISRAIAVASGGDAVITMTPMNGDQIKYAALKNNLSDAIKYGKVTREAVESDKDPIDALVSASSGFLLFNGLVIKSDENGDRGFNWIDVELSGTGDFSGSTYKIFVKNENIIGWLDGELDAMSPDYIYNLDPNTGQSINSNAGFGSYPIGKEVAIIGVPSAYQWRSKMGIELMGPKHFGFEFDFVPIEELQAN
;
A
#
# COMPACT_ATOMS: atom_id res chain seq x y z
N MET A 1 19.65 60.76 -16.54
CA MET A 1 20.15 59.51 -15.93
C MET A 1 18.96 58.78 -15.32
N ASN A 2 18.37 57.86 -16.03
CA ASN A 2 17.20 57.08 -15.59
C ASN A 2 17.66 55.76 -14.94
N LYS A 3 17.43 55.61 -13.66
CA LYS A 3 17.60 54.34 -12.95
C LYS A 3 16.36 53.47 -13.19
N LYS A 4 16.47 52.39 -13.95
CA LYS A 4 15.47 51.35 -14.04
C LYS A 4 15.53 50.49 -12.77
N ILE A 5 14.46 50.52 -11.99
CA ILE A 5 14.23 49.61 -10.89
C ILE A 5 13.66 48.33 -11.49
N ILE A 6 14.40 47.24 -11.39
CA ILE A 6 13.92 45.88 -11.73
C ILE A 6 13.27 45.36 -10.46
N ILE A 7 11.94 45.22 -10.49
CA ILE A 7 11.17 44.57 -9.45
C ILE A 7 11.18 43.08 -9.78
N PHE A 8 11.87 42.26 -9.00
CA PHE A 8 11.72 40.79 -8.97
C PHE A 8 10.42 40.46 -8.25
N LEU A 9 9.41 40.07 -8.99
CA LEU A 9 8.20 39.45 -8.44
C LEU A 9 8.54 38.00 -8.11
N LEU A 10 8.86 37.71 -6.85
CA LEU A 10 8.79 36.38 -6.28
C LEU A 10 7.30 35.99 -6.19
N ALA A 11 6.85 35.19 -7.12
CA ALA A 11 5.55 34.51 -7.01
C ALA A 11 5.71 33.40 -5.95
N LEU A 12 5.45 33.71 -4.68
CA LEU A 12 5.11 32.69 -3.70
C LEU A 12 3.79 32.08 -4.13
N SER A 13 3.82 30.86 -4.63
CA SER A 13 2.62 30.04 -4.77
C SER A 13 2.14 29.68 -3.36
N MET A 14 1.29 30.50 -2.77
CA MET A 14 0.46 30.12 -1.64
C MET A 14 -0.49 29.01 -2.14
N ILE A 15 -0.16 27.76 -1.85
CA ILE A 15 -1.12 26.66 -1.93
C ILE A 15 -2.15 26.98 -0.85
N ALA A 16 -3.33 27.46 -1.29
CA ALA A 16 -4.44 27.67 -0.39
C ALA A 16 -4.92 26.32 0.11
N TYR A 17 -4.60 26.02 1.35
CA TYR A 17 -5.25 24.91 2.08
C TYR A 17 -6.72 25.27 2.23
N ILE A 18 -7.58 24.54 1.54
CA ILE A 18 -9.02 24.64 1.76
C ILE A 18 -9.36 23.69 2.93
N GLU A 19 -9.22 24.18 4.16
CA GLU A 19 -9.85 23.55 5.32
C GLU A 19 -11.35 23.82 5.24
N VAL A 20 -12.13 22.78 5.00
CA VAL A 20 -13.59 22.84 5.15
C VAL A 20 -13.89 22.31 6.54
N LYS A 21 -14.37 23.18 7.45
CA LYS A 21 -14.98 22.69 8.69
C LYS A 21 -16.28 21.99 8.30
N SER A 22 -16.42 20.71 8.70
CA SER A 22 -17.72 20.01 8.66
C SER A 22 -18.69 20.71 9.63
N ASP A 23 -19.98 20.45 9.46
CA ASP A 23 -21.03 20.97 10.37
C ASP A 23 -20.74 20.56 11.83
N ASP A 24 -20.01 19.48 12.06
CA ASP A 24 -19.59 18.97 13.38
C ASP A 24 -18.25 19.55 13.89
N GLY A 25 -17.66 20.52 13.18
CA GLY A 25 -16.42 21.19 13.58
C GLY A 25 -15.12 20.42 13.31
N LEU A 26 -15.18 19.27 12.64
CA LEU A 26 -14.01 18.46 12.28
C LEU A 26 -13.15 19.16 11.22
N LYS A 27 -11.83 19.07 11.36
CA LYS A 27 -10.88 19.56 10.37
C LYS A 27 -10.69 18.54 9.26
N ILE A 28 -11.40 18.74 8.17
CA ILE A 28 -11.35 17.87 6.99
C ILE A 28 -10.61 18.60 5.87
N LYS A 29 -9.59 17.97 5.31
CA LYS A 29 -8.89 18.41 4.11
C LYS A 29 -9.56 17.80 2.88
N VAL A 30 -9.91 18.62 1.90
CA VAL A 30 -10.34 18.13 0.57
C VAL A 30 -9.10 18.05 -0.32
N LEU A 31 -8.80 16.85 -0.79
CA LEU A 31 -7.66 16.59 -1.66
C LEU A 31 -7.96 17.02 -3.11
N ASN A 32 -7.00 17.69 -3.73
CA ASN A 32 -7.08 18.04 -5.15
C ASN A 32 -6.50 16.93 -6.05
N GLU A 33 -6.67 17.04 -7.36
CA GLU A 33 -6.24 16.03 -8.34
C GLU A 33 -4.73 15.77 -8.31
N THR A 34 -3.92 16.82 -8.09
CA THR A 34 -2.45 16.68 -8.00
C THR A 34 -2.05 15.90 -6.77
N GLU A 35 -2.62 16.23 -5.60
CA GLU A 35 -2.35 15.52 -4.35
C GLU A 35 -2.78 14.06 -4.42
N LEU A 36 -3.93 13.76 -5.04
CA LEU A 36 -4.41 12.39 -5.24
C LEU A 36 -3.49 11.62 -6.19
N THR A 37 -3.00 12.26 -7.25
CA THR A 37 -2.05 11.66 -8.18
C THR A 37 -0.71 11.37 -7.50
N ASP A 38 -0.17 12.34 -6.76
CA ASP A 38 1.06 12.17 -6.00
C ASP A 38 0.89 11.08 -4.91
N MET A 39 -0.25 11.04 -4.21
CA MET A 39 -0.57 9.98 -3.23
C MET A 39 -0.53 8.58 -3.86
N LEU A 40 -1.16 8.38 -5.02
CA LEU A 40 -1.21 7.08 -5.68
C LEU A 40 0.17 6.64 -6.18
N ARG A 41 0.97 7.55 -6.73
CA ARG A 41 2.35 7.29 -7.13
C ARG A 41 3.23 6.93 -5.93
N GLY A 42 3.16 7.73 -4.86
CA GLY A 42 3.89 7.48 -3.63
C GLY A 42 3.43 6.19 -2.93
N SER A 43 2.15 5.85 -3.02
CA SER A 43 1.63 4.59 -2.52
C SER A 43 2.20 3.38 -3.27
N CYS A 44 2.38 3.47 -4.58
CA CYS A 44 3.09 2.46 -5.36
C CYS A 44 4.57 2.35 -4.94
N ILE A 45 5.24 3.47 -4.63
CA ILE A 45 6.61 3.44 -4.07
C ILE A 45 6.62 2.68 -2.74
N GLN A 46 5.71 3.01 -1.82
CA GLN A 46 5.60 2.38 -0.50
C GLN A 46 5.26 0.88 -0.56
N SER A 47 4.78 0.37 -1.69
CA SER A 47 4.28 -1.01 -1.79
C SER A 47 5.35 -2.10 -1.61
N THR A 48 6.64 -1.73 -1.72
CA THR A 48 7.76 -2.71 -1.67
C THR A 48 7.69 -3.80 -2.75
N ARG A 49 7.05 -3.51 -3.87
CA ARG A 49 6.91 -4.38 -5.03
C ARG A 49 6.71 -3.55 -6.30
N SER A 50 6.75 -4.18 -7.46
CA SER A 50 6.36 -3.50 -8.70
C SER A 50 4.88 -3.12 -8.68
N CYS A 51 4.55 -1.89 -9.07
CA CYS A 51 3.21 -1.33 -9.02
C CYS A 51 3.00 -0.27 -10.10
N ASP A 52 1.89 -0.36 -10.82
CA ASP A 52 1.45 0.68 -11.76
C ASP A 52 0.37 1.56 -11.14
N ALA A 53 0.67 2.82 -10.89
CA ALA A 53 -0.31 3.78 -10.37
C ALA A 53 -1.33 4.25 -11.43
N ASN A 54 -1.06 4.08 -12.73
CA ASN A 54 -1.88 4.67 -13.79
C ASN A 54 -3.33 4.19 -13.82
N PRO A 55 -3.65 2.89 -13.65
CA PRO A 55 -5.04 2.44 -13.55
C PRO A 55 -5.79 3.11 -12.40
N SER A 56 -5.17 3.17 -11.22
CA SER A 56 -5.72 3.83 -10.03
C SER A 56 -5.94 5.34 -10.25
N ILE A 57 -4.96 6.02 -10.85
CA ILE A 57 -5.06 7.46 -11.21
C ILE A 57 -6.22 7.69 -12.18
N LYS A 58 -6.42 6.81 -13.16
CA LYS A 58 -7.52 6.91 -14.11
C LYS A 58 -8.88 6.84 -13.39
N LEU A 59 -9.07 5.84 -12.51
CA LEU A 59 -10.30 5.67 -11.73
C LEU A 59 -10.60 6.90 -10.86
N ILE A 60 -9.60 7.44 -10.16
CA ILE A 60 -9.75 8.64 -9.33
C ILE A 60 -10.14 9.86 -10.19
N LYS A 61 -9.52 10.06 -11.36
CA LYS A 61 -9.87 11.15 -12.27
C LYS A 61 -11.30 11.02 -12.82
N GLU A 62 -11.76 9.81 -13.09
CA GLU A 62 -13.14 9.55 -13.50
C GLU A 62 -14.12 9.88 -12.36
N ALA A 63 -13.78 9.50 -11.12
CA ALA A 63 -14.57 9.83 -9.94
C ALA A 63 -14.63 11.36 -9.69
N ILE A 64 -13.53 12.10 -9.86
CA ILE A 64 -13.52 13.56 -9.80
C ILE A 64 -14.45 14.16 -10.86
N LYS A 65 -14.38 13.68 -12.10
CA LYS A 65 -15.25 14.14 -13.20
C LYS A 65 -16.73 13.88 -12.92
N SER A 66 -17.06 12.81 -12.19
CA SER A 66 -18.44 12.53 -11.75
C SER A 66 -18.88 13.35 -10.52
N GLY A 67 -18.04 14.28 -10.04
CA GLY A 67 -18.36 15.18 -8.92
C GLY A 67 -18.01 14.63 -7.52
N LYS A 68 -17.33 13.49 -7.41
CA LYS A 68 -16.88 12.95 -6.12
C LYS A 68 -15.81 13.84 -5.50
N LYS A 69 -15.87 13.99 -4.18
CA LYS A 69 -14.88 14.72 -3.38
C LYS A 69 -14.13 13.76 -2.49
N PHE A 70 -12.82 13.90 -2.45
CA PHE A 70 -11.93 13.07 -1.63
C PHE A 70 -11.55 13.85 -0.39
N LYS A 71 -12.04 13.39 0.76
CA LYS A 71 -11.86 14.02 2.06
C LYS A 71 -10.83 13.24 2.87
N MET A 72 -9.91 13.92 3.53
CA MET A 72 -8.92 13.31 4.42
C MET A 72 -8.99 13.99 5.79
N ILE A 73 -8.89 13.18 6.86
CA ILE A 73 -8.87 13.64 8.25
C ILE A 73 -7.65 13.06 8.95
N SER A 74 -7.03 13.84 9.84
CA SER A 74 -5.93 13.33 10.68
C SER A 74 -6.46 12.35 11.72
N VAL A 75 -5.59 11.42 12.17
CA VAL A 75 -5.95 10.51 13.28
C VAL A 75 -6.28 11.28 14.56
N ASP A 76 -5.60 12.40 14.79
CA ASP A 76 -5.76 13.19 16.02
C ASP A 76 -7.07 14.00 16.04
N ASP A 77 -7.62 14.33 14.87
CA ASP A 77 -8.91 15.03 14.72
C ASP A 77 -10.10 14.04 14.58
N PHE A 78 -9.83 12.72 14.43
CA PHE A 78 -10.89 11.73 14.28
C PHE A 78 -11.62 11.49 15.64
N PRO A 79 -12.97 11.45 15.66
CA PRO A 79 -13.75 11.27 16.90
C PRO A 79 -13.44 9.94 17.61
N ASN A 80 -13.36 9.98 18.95
CA ASN A 80 -13.04 8.78 19.75
C ASN A 80 -14.05 7.64 19.57
N ASP A 81 -15.32 7.98 19.35
CA ASP A 81 -16.44 7.04 19.16
C ASP A 81 -16.70 6.70 17.69
N GLY A 82 -16.02 7.38 16.76
CA GLY A 82 -16.08 7.07 15.33
C GLY A 82 -15.58 5.66 15.04
N ILE A 83 -16.16 5.01 14.02
CA ILE A 83 -15.76 3.67 13.59
C ILE A 83 -15.03 3.76 12.26
N VAL A 84 -13.88 3.11 12.19
CA VAL A 84 -13.08 2.99 10.98
C VAL A 84 -12.82 1.53 10.63
N VAL A 85 -12.82 1.23 9.35
CA VAL A 85 -12.46 -0.08 8.80
C VAL A 85 -11.49 0.07 7.63
N ALA A 86 -10.66 -0.93 7.41
CA ALA A 86 -9.93 -1.08 6.16
C ALA A 86 -10.76 -1.92 5.18
N VAL A 87 -10.68 -1.61 3.88
CA VAL A 87 -11.33 -2.35 2.80
C VAL A 87 -10.29 -2.73 1.77
N GLN A 88 -10.26 -4.00 1.38
CA GLN A 88 -9.36 -4.48 0.33
C GLN A 88 -9.91 -5.73 -0.36
N GLY A 89 -9.32 -6.07 -1.52
CA GLY A 89 -9.45 -7.38 -2.12
C GLY A 89 -8.61 -8.42 -1.38
N ILE A 90 -9.07 -9.66 -1.37
CA ILE A 90 -8.28 -10.83 -1.01
C ILE A 90 -8.30 -11.82 -2.17
N GLY A 91 -7.11 -12.16 -2.69
CA GLY A 91 -6.98 -13.14 -3.75
C GLY A 91 -6.88 -14.57 -3.20
N GLY A 92 -7.07 -15.55 -4.08
CA GLY A 92 -6.83 -16.96 -3.78
C GLY A 92 -6.20 -17.66 -4.97
N GLY A 93 -4.95 -18.09 -4.85
CA GLY A 93 -4.29 -18.90 -5.88
C GLY A 93 -4.95 -20.27 -6.01
N GLY A 94 -5.12 -20.77 -7.26
CA GLY A 94 -5.74 -22.04 -7.54
C GLY A 94 -7.24 -22.06 -7.26
N PRO A 95 -8.03 -21.15 -7.88
CA PRO A 95 -9.48 -21.14 -7.71
C PRO A 95 -10.09 -22.47 -8.13
N TRP A 96 -11.20 -22.85 -7.51
CA TRP A 96 -11.89 -24.08 -7.86
C TRP A 96 -12.55 -23.98 -9.24
N GLU A 97 -11.97 -24.58 -10.26
CA GLU A 97 -12.46 -24.53 -11.64
C GLU A 97 -13.93 -24.94 -11.76
N HIS A 98 -14.35 -26.00 -11.05
CA HIS A 98 -15.74 -26.45 -11.05
C HIS A 98 -16.73 -25.39 -10.51
N VAL A 99 -16.29 -24.49 -9.62
CA VAL A 99 -17.11 -23.37 -9.14
C VAL A 99 -17.27 -22.34 -10.25
N ILE A 100 -16.16 -21.98 -10.91
CA ILE A 100 -16.18 -21.03 -12.04
C ILE A 100 -17.07 -21.55 -13.17
N GLU A 101 -16.95 -22.82 -13.54
CA GLU A 101 -17.76 -23.45 -14.58
C GLU A 101 -19.25 -23.47 -14.19
N ARG A 102 -19.56 -23.84 -12.94
CA ARG A 102 -20.93 -23.89 -12.44
C ARG A 102 -21.57 -22.50 -12.45
N THR A 103 -20.91 -21.49 -11.90
CA THR A 103 -21.45 -20.12 -11.83
C THR A 103 -21.67 -19.52 -13.22
N LYS A 104 -20.76 -19.78 -14.17
CA LYS A 104 -20.95 -19.41 -15.58
C LYS A 104 -22.15 -20.13 -16.19
N SER A 105 -22.30 -21.43 -15.94
CA SER A 105 -23.44 -22.21 -16.48
C SER A 105 -24.79 -21.78 -15.91
N GLN A 106 -24.79 -21.22 -14.69
CA GLN A 106 -25.97 -20.64 -14.04
C GLN A 106 -26.27 -19.21 -14.50
N GLY A 107 -25.38 -18.60 -15.29
CA GLY A 107 -25.52 -17.21 -15.75
C GLY A 107 -25.34 -16.18 -14.63
N LEU A 108 -24.59 -16.52 -13.56
CA LEU A 108 -24.30 -15.57 -12.49
C LEU A 108 -23.30 -14.54 -12.98
N GLU A 109 -23.68 -13.27 -12.87
CA GLU A 109 -22.83 -12.14 -13.20
C GLU A 109 -21.96 -11.77 -12.01
N VAL A 110 -20.71 -11.40 -12.27
CA VAL A 110 -19.78 -10.85 -11.25
C VAL A 110 -20.19 -9.41 -10.98
N LEU A 111 -20.42 -9.10 -9.70
CA LEU A 111 -20.72 -7.75 -9.27
C LEU A 111 -19.50 -6.83 -9.45
N PRO A 112 -19.72 -5.55 -9.82
CA PRO A 112 -18.65 -4.56 -9.88
C PRO A 112 -17.92 -4.41 -8.54
N ASP A 113 -16.61 -4.18 -8.56
CA ASP A 113 -15.81 -3.96 -7.35
C ASP A 113 -16.34 -2.81 -6.50
N SER A 114 -16.79 -1.72 -7.14
CA SER A 114 -17.39 -0.59 -6.43
C SER A 114 -18.63 -0.97 -5.63
N GLU A 115 -19.46 -1.89 -6.13
CA GLU A 115 -20.64 -2.40 -5.45
C GLU A 115 -20.23 -3.30 -4.27
N ARG A 116 -19.37 -4.28 -4.51
CA ARG A 116 -18.87 -5.20 -3.48
C ARG A 116 -18.16 -4.47 -2.34
N ASN A 117 -17.36 -3.44 -2.67
CA ASN A 117 -16.67 -2.61 -1.70
C ASN A 117 -17.65 -1.82 -0.80
N ASN A 118 -18.80 -1.40 -1.31
CA ASN A 118 -19.83 -0.76 -0.48
C ASN A 118 -20.62 -1.78 0.32
N MET A 119 -21.01 -2.92 -0.26
CA MET A 119 -21.70 -4.00 0.42
C MET A 119 -20.92 -4.50 1.64
N VAL A 120 -19.60 -4.66 1.53
CA VAL A 120 -18.79 -5.14 2.65
C VAL A 120 -18.73 -4.16 3.82
N VAL A 121 -18.81 -2.84 3.54
CA VAL A 121 -18.89 -1.80 4.58
C VAL A 121 -20.29 -1.76 5.20
N ASP A 122 -21.34 -1.96 4.42
CA ASP A 122 -22.71 -2.05 4.94
C ASP A 122 -22.86 -3.28 5.85
N LEU A 123 -22.39 -4.44 5.38
CA LEU A 123 -22.43 -5.69 6.13
C LEU A 123 -21.71 -5.58 7.50
N ILE A 124 -20.54 -4.95 7.55
CA ILE A 124 -19.84 -4.78 8.84
C ILE A 124 -20.51 -3.73 9.72
N SER A 125 -21.08 -2.66 9.16
CA SER A 125 -21.84 -1.64 9.90
C SER A 125 -23.07 -2.26 10.55
N ASP A 126 -23.83 -3.04 9.81
CA ASP A 126 -25.02 -3.76 10.29
C ASP A 126 -24.68 -4.76 11.41
N PHE A 127 -23.58 -5.51 11.21
CA PHE A 127 -23.13 -6.46 12.24
C PHE A 127 -22.67 -5.78 13.52
N LEU A 128 -22.01 -4.63 13.43
CA LEU A 128 -21.57 -3.84 14.59
C LEU A 128 -22.71 -3.06 15.23
N GLY A 129 -23.82 -2.84 14.52
CA GLY A 129 -24.88 -1.91 14.91
C GLY A 129 -24.40 -0.46 15.02
N LYS A 130 -23.39 -0.09 14.24
CA LYS A 130 -22.75 1.23 14.20
C LYS A 130 -22.30 1.57 12.79
N GLU A 131 -22.54 2.81 12.38
CA GLU A 131 -22.06 3.32 11.10
C GLU A 131 -20.53 3.40 11.06
N VAL A 132 -19.95 3.00 9.94
CA VAL A 132 -18.56 3.28 9.61
C VAL A 132 -18.44 4.75 9.19
N THR A 133 -17.66 5.53 9.92
CA THR A 133 -17.55 7.00 9.76
C THR A 133 -16.26 7.46 9.09
N ALA A 134 -15.30 6.55 8.88
CA ALA A 134 -14.11 6.78 8.07
C ALA A 134 -13.58 5.46 7.49
N ILE A 135 -12.80 5.57 6.43
CA ILE A 135 -12.01 4.45 5.87
C ILE A 135 -10.53 4.66 6.20
N ILE A 136 -9.81 3.59 6.50
CA ILE A 136 -8.36 3.60 6.60
C ILE A 136 -7.75 2.76 5.48
N ARG A 137 -6.59 3.17 4.98
CA ARG A 137 -5.83 2.37 4.02
C ARG A 137 -5.39 1.05 4.65
N SER A 138 -5.73 -0.07 4.01
CA SER A 138 -5.22 -1.39 4.39
C SER A 138 -3.74 -1.50 4.05
N GLU A 139 -3.43 -1.47 2.77
CA GLU A 139 -2.09 -1.63 2.22
C GLU A 139 -1.71 -0.47 1.31
N ALA A 140 -0.43 -0.33 1.03
CA ALA A 140 0.07 0.49 -0.06
C ALA A 140 -0.28 -0.14 -1.44
N ALA A 141 -0.10 0.62 -2.52
CA ALA A 141 -0.47 0.29 -3.89
C ALA A 141 -1.97 0.48 -4.19
N GLU A 142 -2.58 -0.46 -4.91
CA GLU A 142 -3.95 -0.36 -5.44
C GLU A 142 -5.01 -0.22 -4.34
N ALA A 143 -4.77 -0.79 -3.16
CA ALA A 143 -5.67 -0.68 -2.01
C ALA A 143 -5.88 0.78 -1.54
N THR A 144 -4.92 1.68 -1.85
CA THR A 144 -5.09 3.12 -1.61
C THR A 144 -6.22 3.72 -2.46
N ALA A 145 -6.29 3.34 -3.74
CA ALA A 145 -7.38 3.81 -4.60
C ALA A 145 -8.74 3.24 -4.16
N THR A 146 -8.78 1.96 -3.78
CA THR A 146 -9.99 1.32 -3.22
C THR A 146 -10.49 2.09 -2.00
N ALA A 147 -9.62 2.36 -1.03
CA ALA A 147 -9.98 3.09 0.19
C ALA A 147 -10.48 4.51 -0.11
N LEU A 148 -9.83 5.23 -1.04
CA LEU A 148 -10.24 6.56 -1.48
C LEU A 148 -11.62 6.54 -2.16
N LEU A 149 -11.86 5.58 -3.05
CA LEU A 149 -13.13 5.47 -3.79
C LEU A 149 -14.29 5.12 -2.85
N VAL A 150 -14.10 4.15 -1.95
CA VAL A 150 -15.12 3.79 -0.94
C VAL A 150 -15.46 4.99 -0.05
N ALA A 151 -14.44 5.70 0.45
CA ALA A 151 -14.65 6.89 1.26
C ALA A 151 -15.41 7.98 0.50
N ALA A 152 -15.03 8.24 -0.77
CA ALA A 152 -15.69 9.24 -1.61
C ALA A 152 -17.13 8.86 -2.00
N GLU A 153 -17.38 7.58 -2.27
CA GLU A 153 -18.72 7.05 -2.58
C GLU A 153 -19.68 7.25 -1.41
N ARG A 154 -19.20 6.96 -0.20
CA ARG A 154 -19.95 7.08 1.05
C ARG A 154 -19.95 8.51 1.62
N ASN A 155 -19.25 9.43 0.97
CA ASN A 155 -19.09 10.83 1.40
C ASN A 155 -18.48 10.98 2.80
N ILE A 156 -17.72 9.99 3.29
CA ILE A 156 -16.95 10.00 4.54
C ILE A 156 -15.46 10.27 4.27
N PRO A 157 -14.65 10.67 5.27
CA PRO A 157 -13.22 10.87 5.07
C PRO A 157 -12.44 9.56 5.04
N ILE A 158 -11.28 9.60 4.37
CA ILE A 158 -10.20 8.65 4.61
C ILE A 158 -9.31 9.17 5.73
N LEU A 159 -8.82 8.30 6.63
CA LEU A 159 -7.84 8.69 7.64
C LEU A 159 -6.46 8.90 7.00
N ASP A 160 -5.74 9.94 7.42
CA ASP A 160 -4.32 10.09 7.12
C ASP A 160 -3.49 9.08 7.93
N ALA A 161 -3.70 7.81 7.62
CA ALA A 161 -3.07 6.68 8.28
C ALA A 161 -3.11 5.43 7.40
N GLY A 162 -2.39 4.39 7.83
CA GLY A 162 -2.44 3.05 7.24
C GLY A 162 -2.27 1.97 8.31
N ILE A 163 -2.81 0.78 8.06
CA ILE A 163 -2.66 -0.35 8.99
C ILE A 163 -1.41 -1.19 8.74
N THR A 164 -0.74 -1.02 7.61
CA THR A 164 0.52 -1.74 7.28
C THR A 164 1.65 -0.80 6.91
N GLY A 165 1.37 0.31 6.21
CA GLY A 165 2.36 1.27 5.70
C GLY A 165 3.12 0.79 4.46
N ARG A 166 2.93 -0.44 4.05
CA ARG A 166 3.50 -1.14 2.89
C ARG A 166 2.45 -2.09 2.30
N ALA A 167 2.75 -2.82 1.25
CA ALA A 167 2.04 -4.04 0.95
C ALA A 167 2.63 -5.21 1.77
N VAL A 168 1.79 -6.20 2.09
CA VAL A 168 2.16 -7.36 2.90
C VAL A 168 1.55 -8.63 2.33
N PRO A 169 2.24 -9.78 2.39
CA PRO A 169 1.72 -11.04 1.84
C PRO A 169 0.47 -11.57 2.54
N GLU A 170 0.32 -11.33 3.85
CA GLU A 170 -0.63 -12.05 4.70
C GLU A 170 -1.45 -11.10 5.58
N VAL A 171 -2.73 -11.45 5.83
CA VAL A 171 -3.70 -10.61 6.57
C VAL A 171 -3.25 -10.28 7.99
N GLN A 172 -2.60 -11.22 8.69
CA GLN A 172 -2.13 -11.00 10.07
C GLN A 172 -0.96 -10.01 10.16
N GLN A 173 -0.33 -9.66 9.06
CA GLN A 173 0.81 -8.74 9.01
C GLN A 173 0.29 -7.30 9.06
N SER A 174 -0.15 -6.86 10.23
CA SER A 174 -0.74 -5.53 10.42
C SER A 174 -0.34 -4.87 11.73
N ILE A 175 -0.30 -3.55 11.74
CA ILE A 175 0.01 -2.75 12.94
C ILE A 175 -1.07 -2.90 14.02
N PRO A 176 -2.39 -2.95 13.68
CA PRO A 176 -3.41 -3.25 14.69
C PRO A 176 -3.14 -4.56 15.44
N TRP A 177 -2.80 -5.64 14.73
CA TRP A 177 -2.49 -6.90 15.38
C TRP A 177 -1.25 -6.83 16.27
N ILE A 178 -0.18 -6.17 15.82
CA ILE A 178 1.02 -5.87 16.64
C ILE A 178 0.62 -5.09 17.91
N SER A 179 -0.41 -4.26 17.82
CA SER A 179 -0.94 -3.44 18.92
C SER A 179 -2.01 -4.16 19.77
N GLY A 180 -2.26 -5.45 19.52
CA GLY A 180 -3.22 -6.27 20.27
C GLY A 180 -4.68 -6.11 19.83
N ILE A 181 -4.93 -5.59 18.62
CA ILE A 181 -6.28 -5.46 18.05
C ILE A 181 -6.43 -6.48 16.92
N ALA A 182 -7.36 -7.41 17.10
CA ALA A 182 -7.68 -8.43 16.10
C ALA A 182 -8.43 -7.86 14.90
N SER A 183 -8.28 -8.49 13.73
CA SER A 183 -8.97 -8.10 12.51
C SER A 183 -10.45 -8.50 12.48
N ILE A 184 -10.89 -9.29 13.46
CA ILE A 184 -12.30 -9.68 13.61
C ILE A 184 -13.13 -8.62 14.36
N PRO A 185 -14.45 -8.50 14.07
CA PRO A 185 -15.16 -9.22 13.01
C PRO A 185 -14.69 -8.80 11.62
N THR A 186 -14.54 -9.77 10.71
CA THR A 186 -14.19 -9.55 9.31
C THR A 186 -15.40 -9.83 8.45
N ALA A 187 -15.86 -8.85 7.67
CA ALA A 187 -16.89 -9.06 6.65
C ALA A 187 -16.24 -9.39 5.32
N ILE A 188 -16.88 -10.27 4.53
CA ILE A 188 -16.39 -10.72 3.24
C ILE A 188 -17.55 -10.74 2.26
N ILE A 189 -17.34 -10.23 1.04
CA ILE A 189 -18.28 -10.31 -0.08
C ILE A 189 -17.62 -11.07 -1.23
N SER A 190 -18.28 -12.13 -1.71
CA SER A 190 -17.86 -12.87 -2.88
C SER A 190 -18.11 -12.09 -4.18
N PRO A 191 -17.55 -12.51 -5.34
CA PRO A 191 -17.84 -11.90 -6.62
C PRO A 191 -19.32 -11.88 -6.99
N TRP A 192 -20.11 -12.78 -6.44
CA TRP A 192 -21.55 -12.94 -6.73
C TRP A 192 -22.45 -12.34 -5.64
N GLY A 193 -21.89 -11.70 -4.62
CA GLY A 193 -22.64 -11.04 -3.56
C GLY A 193 -22.96 -11.93 -2.36
N ASP A 194 -22.28 -13.08 -2.19
CA ASP A 194 -22.43 -13.86 -0.94
C ASP A 194 -21.84 -13.05 0.21
N GLU A 195 -22.60 -12.94 1.31
CA GLU A 195 -22.25 -12.18 2.52
C GLU A 195 -21.76 -13.11 3.61
N ILE A 196 -20.55 -12.89 4.10
CA ILE A 196 -19.92 -13.72 5.13
C ILE A 196 -19.36 -12.85 6.25
N ILE A 197 -19.56 -13.26 7.50
CA ILE A 197 -18.93 -12.66 8.68
C ILE A 197 -18.09 -13.71 9.42
N ILE A 198 -16.78 -13.45 9.54
CA ILE A 198 -15.93 -14.16 10.49
C ILE A 198 -16.07 -13.44 11.84
N LYS A 199 -17.00 -13.95 12.65
CA LYS A 199 -17.28 -13.36 13.96
C LYS A 199 -16.18 -13.65 14.98
N HIS A 200 -15.56 -14.82 14.88
CA HIS A 200 -14.54 -15.29 15.82
C HIS A 200 -13.56 -16.21 15.09
N ALA A 201 -12.30 -16.02 15.37
CA ALA A 201 -11.21 -16.93 15.03
C ALA A 201 -10.28 -17.04 16.25
N ILE A 202 -9.57 -18.15 16.38
CA ILE A 202 -8.69 -18.38 17.53
C ILE A 202 -7.46 -17.45 17.53
N ASP A 203 -7.01 -17.08 16.34
CA ASP A 203 -5.90 -16.15 16.09
C ASP A 203 -6.00 -15.54 14.67
N GLU A 204 -5.10 -14.64 14.35
CA GLU A 204 -5.07 -13.95 13.05
C GLU A 204 -4.63 -14.86 11.89
N TYR A 205 -3.83 -15.90 12.15
CA TYR A 205 -3.50 -16.89 11.11
C TYR A 205 -4.75 -17.65 10.65
N ARG A 206 -5.69 -17.90 11.58
CA ARG A 206 -6.98 -18.51 11.24
C ARG A 206 -7.91 -17.55 10.49
N VAL A 207 -7.80 -16.25 10.73
CA VAL A 207 -8.53 -15.25 9.92
C VAL A 207 -8.01 -15.29 8.48
N GLU A 208 -6.69 -15.31 8.29
CA GLU A 208 -6.05 -15.47 6.97
C GLU A 208 -6.52 -16.75 6.28
N ASP A 209 -6.37 -17.91 6.93
CA ASP A 209 -6.73 -19.21 6.36
C ASP A 209 -8.20 -19.26 5.90
N ILE A 210 -9.12 -18.78 6.74
CA ILE A 210 -10.57 -18.80 6.44
C ILE A 210 -10.89 -17.83 5.30
N SER A 211 -10.36 -16.61 5.36
CA SER A 211 -10.58 -15.58 4.33
C SER A 211 -10.03 -16.04 2.97
N ARG A 212 -8.85 -16.63 2.97
CA ARG A 212 -8.20 -17.19 1.77
C ARG A 212 -8.98 -18.37 1.20
N ALA A 213 -9.48 -19.27 2.05
CA ALA A 213 -10.32 -20.38 1.62
C ALA A 213 -11.64 -19.88 0.98
N ILE A 214 -12.24 -18.81 1.52
CA ILE A 214 -13.43 -18.18 0.92
C ILE A 214 -13.08 -17.61 -0.46
N ALA A 215 -11.97 -16.88 -0.60
CA ALA A 215 -11.54 -16.36 -1.90
C ALA A 215 -11.32 -17.48 -2.93
N VAL A 216 -10.64 -18.57 -2.55
CA VAL A 216 -10.44 -19.75 -3.41
C VAL A 216 -11.78 -20.36 -3.84
N ALA A 217 -12.72 -20.53 -2.89
CA ALA A 217 -14.06 -21.05 -3.15
C ALA A 217 -14.91 -20.10 -4.00
N SER A 218 -14.53 -18.82 -4.05
CA SER A 218 -15.22 -17.75 -4.79
C SER A 218 -14.56 -17.42 -6.14
N GLY A 219 -13.81 -18.34 -6.70
CA GLY A 219 -13.18 -18.13 -8.02
C GLY A 219 -11.84 -17.38 -7.97
N GLY A 220 -11.26 -17.25 -6.78
CA GLY A 220 -9.95 -16.64 -6.56
C GLY A 220 -9.98 -15.16 -6.18
N ASP A 221 -11.18 -14.62 -5.90
CA ASP A 221 -11.35 -13.21 -5.53
C ASP A 221 -12.46 -13.05 -4.48
N ALA A 222 -12.27 -12.13 -3.54
CA ALA A 222 -13.29 -11.61 -2.64
C ALA A 222 -12.89 -10.22 -2.14
N VAL A 223 -13.84 -9.47 -1.59
CA VAL A 223 -13.60 -8.20 -0.92
C VAL A 223 -13.79 -8.39 0.58
N ILE A 224 -12.88 -7.86 1.38
CA ILE A 224 -12.93 -7.96 2.84
C ILE A 224 -12.86 -6.59 3.53
N THR A 225 -13.52 -6.46 4.69
CA THR A 225 -13.16 -5.45 5.69
C THR A 225 -12.23 -6.06 6.72
N MET A 226 -11.33 -5.26 7.22
CA MET A 226 -10.40 -5.67 8.28
C MET A 226 -10.43 -4.67 9.42
N THR A 227 -10.23 -5.21 10.62
CA THR A 227 -9.90 -4.46 11.83
C THR A 227 -10.83 -3.26 12.08
N PRO A 228 -12.11 -3.51 12.41
CA PRO A 228 -12.97 -2.43 12.90
C PRO A 228 -12.37 -1.83 14.17
N MET A 229 -12.08 -0.52 14.14
CA MET A 229 -11.49 0.21 15.27
C MET A 229 -12.30 1.46 15.58
N ASN A 230 -12.32 1.86 16.85
CA ASN A 230 -12.78 3.18 17.23
C ASN A 230 -11.64 4.21 17.22
N GLY A 231 -11.97 5.50 17.39
CA GLY A 231 -10.99 6.56 17.35
C GLY A 231 -9.93 6.50 18.46
N ASP A 232 -10.22 5.90 19.62
CA ASP A 232 -9.20 5.71 20.66
C ASP A 232 -8.19 4.63 20.26
N GLN A 233 -8.66 3.54 19.66
CA GLN A 233 -7.83 2.45 19.19
C GLN A 233 -6.92 2.90 18.04
N ILE A 234 -7.44 3.64 17.07
CA ILE A 234 -6.69 4.07 15.89
C ILE A 234 -5.49 4.98 16.25
N LYS A 235 -5.55 5.71 17.36
CA LYS A 235 -4.48 6.61 17.80
C LYS A 235 -3.16 5.90 18.11
N TYR A 236 -3.20 4.62 18.50
CA TYR A 236 -2.01 3.83 18.81
C TYR A 236 -1.80 2.62 17.88
N ALA A 237 -2.83 2.21 17.15
CA ALA A 237 -2.83 1.00 16.33
C ALA A 237 -2.77 1.29 14.83
N ALA A 238 -2.33 2.47 14.42
CA ALA A 238 -2.14 2.83 13.03
C ALA A 238 -0.84 3.61 12.81
N LEU A 239 -0.35 3.59 11.59
CA LEU A 239 0.76 4.43 11.13
C LEU A 239 0.19 5.78 10.70
N LYS A 240 0.32 6.78 11.59
CA LYS A 240 -0.13 8.15 11.34
C LYS A 240 0.65 8.79 10.19
N ASN A 241 0.01 9.73 9.49
CA ASN A 241 0.56 10.51 8.36
C ASN A 241 0.97 9.65 7.16
N ASN A 242 0.56 8.40 7.10
CA ASN A 242 1.02 7.45 6.10
C ASN A 242 0.55 7.78 4.68
N LEU A 243 -0.62 8.46 4.52
CA LEU A 243 -1.06 9.00 3.23
C LEU A 243 -0.36 10.32 2.90
N SER A 244 -0.10 11.16 3.88
CA SER A 244 0.72 12.37 3.72
C SER A 244 2.15 12.02 3.28
N ASP A 245 2.75 10.95 3.81
CA ASP A 245 4.04 10.44 3.35
C ASP A 245 3.97 9.94 1.90
N ALA A 246 2.89 9.25 1.51
CA ALA A 246 2.68 8.86 0.12
C ALA A 246 2.59 10.09 -0.80
N ILE A 247 1.82 11.14 -0.43
CA ILE A 247 1.78 12.40 -1.18
C ILE A 247 3.18 13.01 -1.29
N LYS A 248 3.95 13.03 -0.18
CA LYS A 248 5.32 13.55 -0.15
C LYS A 248 6.23 12.81 -1.13
N TYR A 249 6.20 11.47 -1.15
CA TYR A 249 7.06 10.67 -2.02
C TYR A 249 6.71 10.87 -3.50
N GLY A 250 5.44 10.81 -3.87
CA GLY A 250 5.01 11.09 -5.24
C GLY A 250 5.31 12.51 -5.69
N LYS A 251 5.17 13.49 -4.78
CA LYS A 251 5.47 14.90 -5.05
C LYS A 251 6.95 15.13 -5.30
N VAL A 252 7.84 14.66 -4.41
CA VAL A 252 9.28 14.94 -4.52
C VAL A 252 9.88 14.29 -5.77
N THR A 253 9.45 13.08 -6.14
CA THR A 253 9.90 12.43 -7.37
C THR A 253 9.39 13.17 -8.61
N ARG A 254 8.12 13.58 -8.63
CA ARG A 254 7.58 14.40 -9.74
C ARG A 254 8.29 15.74 -9.88
N GLU A 255 8.47 16.50 -8.78
CA GLU A 255 9.13 17.81 -8.81
C GLU A 255 10.62 17.71 -9.17
N ALA A 256 11.30 16.62 -8.81
CA ALA A 256 12.67 16.36 -9.24
C ALA A 256 12.74 16.22 -10.76
N VAL A 257 11.90 15.36 -11.35
CA VAL A 257 11.82 15.18 -12.80
C VAL A 257 11.47 16.50 -13.53
N GLU A 258 10.46 17.23 -13.04
CA GLU A 258 10.05 18.52 -13.60
C GLU A 258 11.16 19.60 -13.54
N SER A 259 12.11 19.45 -12.60
CA SER A 259 13.23 20.37 -12.38
C SER A 259 14.56 19.86 -12.92
N ASP A 260 14.55 18.77 -13.72
CA ASP A 260 15.75 18.12 -14.28
C ASP A 260 16.76 17.71 -13.18
N LYS A 261 16.24 17.19 -12.06
CA LYS A 261 17.01 16.65 -10.93
C LYS A 261 16.77 15.16 -10.81
N ASP A 262 17.70 14.48 -10.12
CA ASP A 262 17.60 13.05 -9.86
C ASP A 262 16.41 12.75 -8.90
N PRO A 263 15.39 11.98 -9.37
CA PRO A 263 14.24 11.63 -8.54
C PRO A 263 14.57 10.57 -7.47
N ILE A 264 15.63 9.78 -7.68
CA ILE A 264 16.08 8.78 -6.69
C ILE A 264 16.72 9.49 -5.50
N ASP A 265 17.64 10.43 -5.74
CA ASP A 265 18.25 11.26 -4.68
C ASP A 265 17.20 12.05 -3.90
N ALA A 266 16.19 12.59 -4.61
CA ALA A 266 15.09 13.31 -3.99
C ALA A 266 14.28 12.40 -3.05
N LEU A 267 14.01 11.16 -3.46
CA LEU A 267 13.26 10.20 -2.64
C LEU A 267 14.10 9.66 -1.47
N VAL A 268 15.37 9.31 -1.69
CA VAL A 268 16.32 8.90 -0.63
C VAL A 268 16.34 9.97 0.46
N SER A 269 16.51 11.24 0.08
CA SER A 269 16.49 12.37 1.00
C SER A 269 15.16 12.52 1.75
N ALA A 270 14.03 12.35 1.04
CA ALA A 270 12.69 12.50 1.61
C ALA A 270 12.27 11.37 2.54
N SER A 271 12.76 10.14 2.29
CA SER A 271 12.44 8.94 3.06
C SER A 271 13.45 8.62 4.16
N SER A 272 14.57 9.35 4.24
CA SER A 272 15.74 9.00 5.06
C SER A 272 16.26 7.59 4.74
N GLY A 273 16.20 7.23 3.46
CA GLY A 273 16.61 5.93 2.96
C GLY A 273 18.04 5.91 2.44
N PHE A 274 18.39 4.80 1.83
CA PHE A 274 19.71 4.51 1.25
C PHE A 274 19.53 4.03 -0.19
N LEU A 275 20.34 4.53 -1.13
CA LEU A 275 20.46 3.93 -2.45
C LEU A 275 21.29 2.64 -2.30
N LEU A 276 20.68 1.50 -2.51
CA LEU A 276 21.33 0.20 -2.38
C LEU A 276 21.95 -0.29 -3.68
N PHE A 277 21.28 -0.04 -4.82
CA PHE A 277 21.74 -0.54 -6.11
C PHE A 277 21.08 0.17 -7.28
N ASN A 278 21.82 0.26 -8.39
CA ASN A 278 21.31 0.55 -9.72
C ASN A 278 21.72 -0.55 -10.68
N GLY A 279 20.78 -1.12 -11.42
CA GLY A 279 21.12 -2.21 -12.35
C GLY A 279 19.99 -2.61 -13.30
N LEU A 280 20.35 -3.49 -14.23
CA LEU A 280 19.42 -4.11 -15.17
C LEU A 280 18.95 -5.45 -14.62
N VAL A 281 17.66 -5.72 -14.67
CA VAL A 281 17.11 -7.04 -14.36
C VAL A 281 17.61 -8.05 -15.38
N ILE A 282 18.37 -9.04 -14.94
CA ILE A 282 18.90 -10.11 -15.79
C ILE A 282 18.22 -11.45 -15.54
N LYS A 283 17.53 -11.59 -14.39
CA LYS A 283 16.78 -12.78 -14.01
C LYS A 283 15.54 -12.41 -13.22
N SER A 284 14.44 -13.11 -13.47
CA SER A 284 13.19 -12.99 -12.73
C SER A 284 12.46 -14.34 -12.84
N ASP A 285 12.80 -15.27 -11.93
CA ASP A 285 12.21 -16.61 -11.88
C ASP A 285 10.98 -16.57 -10.96
N GLU A 286 9.81 -16.66 -11.55
CA GLU A 286 8.53 -16.58 -10.87
C GLU A 286 7.92 -17.97 -10.66
N ASN A 287 7.45 -18.26 -9.45
CA ASN A 287 6.71 -19.46 -9.09
C ASN A 287 5.52 -19.11 -8.20
N GLY A 288 4.30 -19.43 -8.65
CA GLY A 288 3.09 -19.29 -7.85
C GLY A 288 2.87 -20.54 -6.99
N ASP A 289 2.84 -20.38 -5.66
CA ASP A 289 2.51 -21.45 -4.72
C ASP A 289 1.62 -20.94 -3.59
N ARG A 290 0.57 -21.69 -3.28
CA ARG A 290 -0.37 -21.44 -2.16
C ARG A 290 -0.92 -20.02 -2.09
N GLY A 291 -1.20 -19.40 -3.25
CA GLY A 291 -1.77 -18.07 -3.34
C GLY A 291 -0.76 -16.92 -3.25
N PHE A 292 0.52 -17.22 -3.26
CA PHE A 292 1.61 -16.24 -3.23
C PHE A 292 2.46 -16.32 -4.50
N ASN A 293 3.04 -15.19 -4.91
CA ASN A 293 4.06 -15.12 -5.93
C ASN A 293 5.45 -15.11 -5.27
N TRP A 294 6.22 -16.14 -5.57
CA TRP A 294 7.61 -16.28 -5.15
C TRP A 294 8.50 -15.96 -6.32
N ILE A 295 9.41 -14.99 -6.19
CA ILE A 295 10.26 -14.54 -7.30
C ILE A 295 11.70 -14.42 -6.82
N ASP A 296 12.63 -15.06 -7.54
CA ASP A 296 14.06 -14.84 -7.40
C ASP A 296 14.51 -13.87 -8.50
N VAL A 297 14.88 -12.66 -8.07
CA VAL A 297 15.34 -11.59 -8.96
C VAL A 297 16.85 -11.45 -8.88
N GLU A 298 17.49 -11.22 -10.04
CA GLU A 298 18.91 -10.86 -10.11
C GLU A 298 19.09 -9.66 -11.04
N LEU A 299 19.87 -8.68 -10.58
CA LEU A 299 20.23 -7.47 -11.32
C LEU A 299 21.74 -7.44 -11.55
N SER A 300 22.16 -6.99 -12.74
CA SER A 300 23.54 -6.64 -13.06
C SER A 300 23.73 -5.15 -12.92
N GLY A 301 24.71 -4.72 -12.14
CA GLY A 301 24.94 -3.32 -11.81
C GLY A 301 25.26 -2.43 -13.01
N THR A 302 24.81 -1.18 -12.93
CA THR A 302 25.09 -0.09 -13.87
C THR A 302 25.71 1.11 -13.13
N GLY A 303 26.36 2.01 -13.87
CA GLY A 303 26.99 3.19 -13.27
C GLY A 303 28.03 2.83 -12.21
N ASP A 304 27.88 3.37 -11.02
CA ASP A 304 28.78 3.14 -9.88
C ASP A 304 28.74 1.69 -9.36
N PHE A 305 27.68 0.93 -9.70
CA PHE A 305 27.53 -0.49 -9.34
C PHE A 305 28.02 -1.45 -10.45
N SER A 306 28.68 -0.94 -11.50
CA SER A 306 29.16 -1.78 -12.61
C SER A 306 30.11 -2.88 -12.12
N GLY A 307 29.77 -4.13 -12.45
CA GLY A 307 30.54 -5.33 -12.04
C GLY A 307 30.00 -6.03 -10.81
N SER A 308 29.06 -5.42 -10.09
CA SER A 308 28.36 -6.02 -8.97
C SER A 308 27.02 -6.64 -9.39
N THR A 309 26.49 -7.50 -8.56
CA THR A 309 25.18 -8.15 -8.70
C THR A 309 24.30 -7.87 -7.48
N TYR A 310 23.00 -7.71 -7.70
CA TYR A 310 22.02 -7.59 -6.61
C TYR A 310 20.96 -8.66 -6.75
N LYS A 311 20.69 -9.38 -5.67
CA LYS A 311 19.63 -10.40 -5.63
C LYS A 311 18.51 -9.95 -4.72
N ILE A 312 17.28 -10.25 -5.11
CA ILE A 312 16.10 -9.98 -4.29
C ILE A 312 15.26 -11.26 -4.20
N PHE A 313 14.95 -11.66 -2.97
CA PHE A 313 13.93 -12.65 -2.70
C PHE A 313 12.59 -11.95 -2.47
N VAL A 314 11.59 -12.37 -3.22
CA VAL A 314 10.24 -11.80 -3.22
C VAL A 314 9.23 -12.88 -2.82
N LYS A 315 8.35 -12.53 -1.87
CA LYS A 315 7.08 -13.24 -1.61
C LYS A 315 5.96 -12.19 -1.69
N ASN A 316 5.35 -12.05 -2.84
CA ASN A 316 4.52 -10.93 -3.26
C ASN A 316 5.27 -9.58 -3.23
N GLU A 317 5.93 -9.28 -2.13
CA GLU A 317 6.75 -8.08 -1.86
C GLU A 317 8.22 -8.44 -1.73
N ASN A 318 9.09 -7.43 -1.84
CA ASN A 318 10.54 -7.56 -1.63
C ASN A 318 10.83 -7.85 -0.16
N ILE A 319 11.48 -8.96 0.14
CA ILE A 319 11.72 -9.44 1.49
C ILE A 319 13.19 -9.32 1.88
N ILE A 320 14.11 -9.81 1.05
CA ILE A 320 15.55 -9.78 1.33
C ILE A 320 16.29 -9.30 0.07
N GLY A 321 17.30 -8.45 0.27
CA GLY A 321 18.25 -8.00 -0.75
C GLY A 321 19.69 -8.40 -0.39
N TRP A 322 20.47 -8.82 -1.39
CA TRP A 322 21.89 -9.14 -1.26
C TRP A 322 22.70 -8.42 -2.32
N LEU A 323 23.76 -7.72 -1.91
CA LEU A 323 24.78 -7.14 -2.77
C LEU A 323 25.98 -8.09 -2.83
N ASP A 324 26.33 -8.58 -4.01
CA ASP A 324 27.44 -9.53 -4.25
C ASP A 324 27.45 -10.75 -3.30
N GLY A 325 26.25 -11.14 -2.84
CA GLY A 325 26.03 -12.29 -1.95
C GLY A 325 25.99 -11.96 -0.46
N GLU A 326 26.34 -10.74 -0.07
CA GLU A 326 26.25 -10.27 1.31
C GLU A 326 24.88 -9.62 1.58
N LEU A 327 24.34 -9.78 2.79
CA LEU A 327 23.07 -9.18 3.19
C LEU A 327 23.15 -7.65 3.15
N ASP A 328 22.21 -7.02 2.47
CA ASP A 328 22.21 -5.58 2.23
C ASP A 328 20.92 -4.88 2.71
N ALA A 329 19.78 -5.56 2.60
CA ALA A 329 18.51 -5.10 3.14
C ALA A 329 17.59 -6.27 3.46
N MET A 330 16.70 -6.12 4.45
CA MET A 330 15.74 -7.14 4.79
C MET A 330 14.47 -6.58 5.43
N SER A 331 13.33 -7.23 5.16
CA SER A 331 12.06 -6.98 5.85
C SER A 331 12.23 -7.22 7.37
N PRO A 332 11.57 -6.43 8.24
CA PRO A 332 10.48 -5.49 7.94
C PRO A 332 10.89 -4.14 7.32
N ASP A 333 12.17 -3.81 7.19
CA ASP A 333 12.58 -2.60 6.49
C ASP A 333 12.15 -2.65 5.02
N TYR A 334 11.91 -1.48 4.44
CA TYR A 334 11.30 -1.36 3.13
C TYR A 334 12.36 -1.44 2.04
N ILE A 335 12.14 -2.27 1.03
CA ILE A 335 12.97 -2.38 -0.16
C ILE A 335 12.13 -1.92 -1.35
N TYR A 336 12.37 -0.70 -1.83
CA TYR A 336 11.66 -0.12 -2.98
C TYR A 336 12.42 -0.42 -4.27
N ASN A 337 11.67 -0.70 -5.33
CA ASN A 337 12.17 -0.95 -6.68
C ASN A 337 11.58 0.09 -7.64
N LEU A 338 12.44 0.96 -8.15
CA LEU A 338 12.05 2.19 -8.82
C LEU A 338 12.65 2.29 -10.23
N ASP A 339 11.94 2.96 -11.10
CA ASP A 339 12.49 3.43 -12.37
C ASP A 339 13.43 4.61 -12.08
N PRO A 340 14.73 4.53 -12.43
CA PRO A 340 15.72 5.54 -12.06
C PRO A 340 15.45 6.90 -12.71
N ASN A 341 14.72 6.95 -13.84
CA ASN A 341 14.43 8.19 -14.55
C ASN A 341 13.23 8.94 -14.01
N THR A 342 12.31 8.24 -13.33
CA THR A 342 11.05 8.83 -12.85
C THR A 342 10.89 8.76 -11.35
N GLY A 343 11.67 7.94 -10.65
CA GLY A 343 11.52 7.67 -9.22
C GLY A 343 10.20 6.97 -8.86
N GLN A 344 9.45 6.50 -9.85
CA GLN A 344 8.21 5.76 -9.62
C GLN A 344 8.51 4.26 -9.51
N SER A 345 7.62 3.51 -8.83
CA SER A 345 7.72 2.06 -8.81
C SER A 345 7.78 1.52 -10.24
N ILE A 346 8.60 0.50 -10.47
CA ILE A 346 8.66 -0.13 -11.79
C ILE A 346 7.30 -0.73 -12.13
N ASN A 347 6.87 -0.50 -13.37
CA ASN A 347 5.66 -1.11 -13.90
C ASN A 347 6.00 -2.45 -14.54
N SER A 348 5.29 -3.50 -14.17
CA SER A 348 5.38 -4.81 -14.79
C SER A 348 4.10 -5.15 -15.53
N ASN A 349 4.20 -5.29 -16.85
CA ASN A 349 3.12 -5.88 -17.66
C ASN A 349 2.99 -7.39 -17.47
N ALA A 350 3.92 -8.04 -16.75
CA ALA A 350 4.03 -9.48 -16.61
C ALA A 350 3.23 -10.03 -15.41
N GLY A 351 2.71 -9.16 -14.54
CA GLY A 351 1.94 -9.58 -13.38
C GLY A 351 2.32 -8.88 -12.08
N PHE A 352 1.66 -9.25 -11.02
CA PHE A 352 1.80 -8.70 -9.68
C PHE A 352 3.20 -8.98 -9.11
N GLY A 353 3.94 -7.93 -8.80
CA GLY A 353 5.27 -8.03 -8.19
C GLY A 353 6.42 -8.36 -9.14
N SER A 354 6.15 -8.69 -10.41
CA SER A 354 7.17 -9.16 -11.36
C SER A 354 8.21 -8.09 -11.75
N TYR A 355 9.40 -8.54 -12.08
CA TYR A 355 10.52 -7.71 -12.55
C TYR A 355 10.78 -7.98 -14.05
N PRO A 356 10.49 -7.04 -14.96
CA PRO A 356 10.71 -7.25 -16.38
C PRO A 356 12.20 -7.37 -16.70
N ILE A 357 12.59 -8.44 -17.39
CA ILE A 357 13.98 -8.63 -17.86
C ILE A 357 14.40 -7.46 -18.76
N GLY A 358 15.62 -6.94 -18.55
CA GLY A 358 16.18 -5.79 -19.25
C GLY A 358 15.69 -4.43 -18.77
N LYS A 359 14.79 -4.38 -17.77
CA LYS A 359 14.39 -3.12 -17.13
C LYS A 359 15.50 -2.61 -16.22
N GLU A 360 15.82 -1.32 -16.34
CA GLU A 360 16.70 -0.63 -15.39
C GLU A 360 15.94 -0.30 -14.13
N VAL A 361 16.53 -0.60 -12.96
CA VAL A 361 15.89 -0.47 -11.65
C VAL A 361 16.87 0.12 -10.65
N ALA A 362 16.43 1.14 -9.92
CA ALA A 362 17.05 1.61 -8.69
C ALA A 362 16.41 0.91 -7.49
N ILE A 363 17.23 0.34 -6.60
CA ILE A 363 16.80 -0.27 -5.35
C ILE A 363 17.13 0.70 -4.21
N ILE A 364 16.10 1.04 -3.41
CA ILE A 364 16.23 1.90 -2.25
C ILE A 364 15.81 1.12 -1.01
N GLY A 365 16.63 1.18 0.03
CA GLY A 365 16.27 0.68 1.35
C GLY A 365 15.81 1.81 2.26
N VAL A 366 14.72 1.61 2.99
CA VAL A 366 14.16 2.63 3.89
C VAL A 366 13.83 2.01 5.24
N PRO A 367 14.22 2.65 6.37
CA PRO A 367 13.86 2.18 7.69
C PRO A 367 12.34 2.04 7.85
N SER A 368 11.89 0.91 8.36
CA SER A 368 10.45 0.71 8.64
C SER A 368 10.01 1.46 9.89
N ALA A 369 8.69 1.63 10.03
CA ALA A 369 8.10 2.18 11.23
C ALA A 369 8.48 1.33 12.47
N TYR A 370 8.66 1.97 13.64
CA TYR A 370 9.14 1.33 14.86
C TYR A 370 8.26 0.15 15.31
N GLN A 371 6.97 0.17 14.98
CA GLN A 371 6.04 -0.93 15.29
C GLN A 371 6.46 -2.23 14.60
N TRP A 372 6.90 -2.14 13.34
CA TRP A 372 7.41 -3.28 12.58
C TRP A 372 8.73 -3.83 13.15
N ARG A 373 9.53 -2.98 13.80
CA ARG A 373 10.79 -3.35 14.46
C ARG A 373 10.60 -3.81 15.92
N SER A 374 9.35 -3.87 16.41
CA SER A 374 9.02 -4.52 17.69
C SER A 374 9.23 -6.03 17.61
N LYS A 375 9.29 -6.70 18.76
CA LYS A 375 9.43 -8.17 18.78
C LYS A 375 8.39 -8.86 17.92
N MET A 376 7.10 -8.50 18.08
CA MET A 376 6.01 -9.09 17.31
C MET A 376 6.06 -8.69 15.82
N GLY A 377 6.44 -7.45 15.51
CA GLY A 377 6.62 -7.01 14.12
C GLY A 377 7.72 -7.80 13.40
N ILE A 378 8.84 -8.08 14.07
CA ILE A 378 9.92 -8.92 13.55
C ILE A 378 9.48 -10.39 13.44
N GLU A 379 8.69 -10.90 14.40
CA GLU A 379 8.12 -12.25 14.30
C GLU A 379 7.19 -12.40 13.07
N LEU A 380 6.46 -11.35 12.70
CA LEU A 380 5.51 -11.36 11.56
C LEU A 380 6.15 -11.03 10.21
N MET A 381 7.19 -10.20 10.18
CA MET A 381 7.76 -9.65 8.93
C MET A 381 9.27 -9.79 8.82
N GLY A 382 9.94 -10.33 9.84
CA GLY A 382 11.38 -10.54 9.80
C GLY A 382 11.79 -11.78 8.99
N PRO A 383 13.10 -11.95 8.73
CA PRO A 383 13.60 -13.02 7.87
C PRO A 383 13.15 -14.42 8.25
N LYS A 384 13.06 -14.72 9.54
CA LYS A 384 12.65 -16.05 10.04
C LYS A 384 11.23 -16.43 9.68
N HIS A 385 10.31 -15.45 9.56
CA HIS A 385 8.95 -15.68 9.09
C HIS A 385 8.93 -16.24 7.66
N PHE A 386 9.90 -15.83 6.86
CA PHE A 386 10.05 -16.23 5.45
C PHE A 386 10.99 -17.44 5.26
N GLY A 387 11.40 -18.11 6.34
CA GLY A 387 12.19 -19.35 6.32
C GLY A 387 13.71 -19.16 6.31
N PHE A 388 14.20 -17.96 6.59
CA PHE A 388 15.64 -17.71 6.74
C PHE A 388 16.09 -17.91 8.20
N GLU A 389 17.30 -18.42 8.39
CA GLU A 389 17.84 -18.76 9.74
C GLU A 389 18.50 -17.58 10.46
N PHE A 390 18.69 -16.43 9.80
CA PHE A 390 19.33 -15.26 10.38
C PHE A 390 18.31 -14.30 11.01
N ASP A 391 18.81 -13.52 11.98
CA ASP A 391 18.02 -12.50 12.68
C ASP A 391 17.88 -11.23 11.82
N PHE A 392 16.86 -10.41 12.14
CA PHE A 392 16.70 -9.10 11.54
C PHE A 392 17.84 -8.17 11.97
N VAL A 393 18.46 -7.50 11.01
CA VAL A 393 19.43 -6.42 11.21
C VAL A 393 18.85 -5.15 10.58
N PRO A 394 18.74 -4.05 11.34
CA PRO A 394 18.26 -2.77 10.81
C PRO A 394 19.12 -2.30 9.62
N ILE A 395 18.45 -1.71 8.62
CA ILE A 395 19.15 -1.26 7.41
C ILE A 395 20.23 -0.22 7.72
N GLU A 396 20.05 0.60 8.74
CA GLU A 396 21.05 1.58 9.17
C GLU A 396 22.35 0.93 9.63
N GLU A 397 22.27 -0.28 10.19
CA GLU A 397 23.45 -1.06 10.60
C GLU A 397 24.10 -1.75 9.40
N LEU A 398 23.29 -2.26 8.47
CA LEU A 398 23.80 -2.88 7.23
C LEU A 398 24.53 -1.85 6.34
N GLN A 399 24.05 -0.62 6.31
CA GLN A 399 24.61 0.47 5.49
C GLN A 399 25.71 1.29 6.21
N ALA A 400 26.03 0.97 7.46
CA ALA A 400 27.09 1.64 8.21
C ALA A 400 28.48 1.02 7.97
N ASN A 401 28.62 -0.12 7.28
CA ASN A 401 29.83 -0.92 7.14
C ASN A 401 30.57 -0.61 5.80
#